data_0d31518fdeac9a4411a4575fc1239ca1
#
_entry.id   0d31518fdeac9a4411a4575fc1239ca1
#
_cell.length_a   1.000
_cell.length_b   1.000
_cell.length_c   1.000
_cell.angle_alpha   90.00
_cell.angle_beta   90.00
_cell.angle_gamma   90.00
#
_symmetry.space_group_name_H-M   'P 1'
#
loop_
_entity.id
_entity.type
_entity.pdbx_description
1 polymer ?
#
loop_
_entity_poly.entity_id
_entity_poly.type
_entity_poly.pdbx_seq_one_letter_code
_entity_poly.pdbx_strand_id
1 'polypeptide(L)'
;MTLKVTTVRLPDKTLQELKTLAERLGKDRSEIMREIFNIGLGELKLRYALELYEAGKISMGRLAELSGLDYRETLLELKRRRISVKYGEERFLEEVRRTVG
;
A
#
# COMPACT_ATOMS: atom_id res chain seq x y z
N MET A 1 -17.57 -2.47 13.28
CA MET A 1 -16.26 -1.84 13.53
C MET A 1 -16.44 -0.64 14.43
N THR A 2 -15.66 -0.56 15.49
CA THR A 2 -15.76 0.56 16.45
C THR A 2 -14.86 1.70 16.02
N LEU A 3 -15.42 2.90 15.90
CA LEU A 3 -14.65 4.11 15.60
C LEU A 3 -14.10 4.69 16.89
N LYS A 4 -12.83 5.07 16.86
CA LYS A 4 -12.17 5.73 17.97
C LYS A 4 -11.55 7.03 17.50
N VAL A 5 -11.51 8.02 18.37
CA VAL A 5 -10.90 9.32 18.07
C VAL A 5 -9.41 9.24 18.24
N THR A 6 -8.66 9.77 17.27
CA THR A 6 -7.24 10.00 17.42
C THR A 6 -6.94 11.43 16.95
N THR A 7 -5.86 12.01 17.44
CA THR A 7 -5.48 13.38 17.10
C THR A 7 -4.10 13.40 16.45
N VAL A 8 -3.97 14.26 15.44
CA VAL A 8 -2.71 14.46 14.71
C VAL A 8 -2.53 15.96 14.52
N ARG A 9 -1.32 16.44 14.75
CA ARG A 9 -0.97 17.83 14.49
C ARG A 9 -0.47 17.97 13.06
N LEU A 10 -1.08 18.88 12.32
CA LEU A 10 -0.74 19.14 10.92
C LEU A 10 -0.43 20.62 10.71
N PRO A 11 0.46 20.94 9.77
CA PRO A 11 0.72 22.34 9.42
C PRO A 11 -0.56 23.03 8.92
N ASP A 12 -0.67 24.32 9.16
CA ASP A 12 -1.81 25.10 8.68
C ASP A 12 -2.05 24.96 7.18
N LYS A 13 -0.99 24.93 6.42
CA LYS A 13 -1.05 24.74 4.96
C LYS A 13 -1.77 23.43 4.60
N THR A 14 -1.42 22.35 5.28
CA THR A 14 -2.04 21.05 5.05
C THR A 14 -3.51 21.07 5.40
N LEU A 15 -3.88 21.73 6.51
CA LEU A 15 -5.28 21.87 6.91
C LEU A 15 -6.08 22.66 5.87
N GLN A 16 -5.49 23.70 5.29
CA GLN A 16 -6.14 24.47 4.23
C GLN A 16 -6.34 23.65 2.96
N GLU A 17 -5.34 22.84 2.60
CA GLU A 17 -5.44 21.95 1.45
C GLU A 17 -6.55 20.92 1.64
N LEU A 18 -6.67 20.37 2.85
CA LEU A 18 -7.74 19.42 3.19
C LEU A 18 -9.11 20.06 3.06
N LYS A 19 -9.25 21.27 3.58
CA LYS A 19 -10.51 22.02 3.52
C LYS A 19 -10.90 22.29 2.07
N THR A 20 -9.97 22.75 1.26
CA THR A 20 -10.20 23.06 -0.15
C THR A 20 -10.62 21.79 -0.91
N LEU A 21 -9.93 20.67 -0.67
CA LEU A 21 -10.25 19.42 -1.32
C LEU A 21 -11.63 18.91 -0.95
N ALA A 22 -11.96 18.97 0.35
CA ALA A 22 -13.28 18.56 0.84
C ALA A 22 -14.40 19.38 0.18
N GLU A 23 -14.22 20.68 0.06
CA GLU A 23 -15.19 21.55 -0.60
C GLU A 23 -15.37 21.18 -2.07
N ARG A 24 -14.26 20.96 -2.79
CA ARG A 24 -14.30 20.59 -4.21
C ARG A 24 -14.97 19.25 -4.46
N LEU A 25 -14.79 18.29 -3.56
CA LEU A 25 -15.36 16.96 -3.68
C LEU A 25 -16.75 16.82 -3.08
N GLY A 26 -17.25 17.89 -2.43
CA GLY A 26 -18.57 17.85 -1.79
C GLY A 26 -18.64 16.88 -0.61
N LYS A 27 -17.52 16.68 0.08
CA LYS A 27 -17.41 15.78 1.24
C LYS A 27 -17.00 16.59 2.46
N ASP A 28 -17.32 16.09 3.66
CA ASP A 28 -16.83 16.75 4.85
C ASP A 28 -15.35 16.42 5.09
N ARG A 29 -14.70 17.24 5.92
CA ARG A 29 -13.27 17.11 6.19
C ARG A 29 -12.91 15.74 6.80
N SER A 30 -13.76 15.24 7.70
CA SER A 30 -13.50 13.94 8.33
C SER A 30 -13.53 12.79 7.33
N GLU A 31 -14.46 12.82 6.37
CA GLU A 31 -14.52 11.81 5.32
C GLU A 31 -13.25 11.81 4.46
N ILE A 32 -12.80 13.01 4.07
CA ILE A 32 -11.57 13.14 3.28
C ILE A 32 -10.36 12.65 4.07
N MET A 33 -10.29 12.99 5.34
CA MET A 33 -9.18 12.54 6.19
C MET A 33 -9.14 11.02 6.31
N ARG A 34 -10.29 10.38 6.52
CA ARG A 34 -10.35 8.91 6.59
C ARG A 34 -9.93 8.27 5.28
N GLU A 35 -10.34 8.83 4.16
CA GLU A 35 -9.96 8.34 2.83
C GLU A 35 -8.45 8.46 2.63
N ILE A 36 -7.87 9.60 2.97
CA ILE A 36 -6.43 9.84 2.88
C ILE A 36 -5.67 8.85 3.77
N PHE A 37 -6.11 8.64 5.00
CA PHE A 37 -5.47 7.68 5.90
C PHE A 37 -5.52 6.26 5.36
N ASN A 38 -6.64 5.84 4.80
CA ASN A 38 -6.76 4.50 4.23
C ASN A 38 -5.82 4.31 3.04
N ILE A 39 -5.77 5.27 2.15
CA ILE A 39 -4.87 5.24 0.99
C ILE A 39 -3.42 5.26 1.44
N GLY A 40 -3.07 6.19 2.32
CA GLY A 40 -1.71 6.35 2.81
C GLY A 40 -1.22 5.15 3.61
N LEU A 41 -2.08 4.58 4.45
CA LEU A 41 -1.72 3.40 5.23
C LEU A 41 -1.40 2.21 4.32
N GLY A 42 -2.22 1.99 3.28
CA GLY A 42 -1.95 0.94 2.31
C GLY A 42 -0.62 1.14 1.58
N GLU A 43 -0.35 2.36 1.16
CA GLU A 43 0.90 2.68 0.47
C GLU A 43 2.12 2.51 1.38
N LEU A 44 2.04 2.95 2.63
CA LEU A 44 3.15 2.80 3.57
C LEU A 44 3.42 1.34 3.93
N LYS A 45 2.37 0.53 4.08
CA LYS A 45 2.53 -0.91 4.30
C LYS A 45 3.28 -1.55 3.14
N LEU A 46 2.89 -1.20 1.92
CA LEU A 46 3.53 -1.74 0.72
C LEU A 46 5.00 -1.32 0.64
N ARG A 47 5.30 -0.05 0.84
CA ARG A 47 6.68 0.46 0.82
C ARG A 47 7.55 -0.23 1.85
N TYR A 48 7.06 -0.35 3.06
CA TYR A 48 7.80 -1.02 4.15
C TYR A 48 8.08 -2.48 3.80
N ALA A 49 7.07 -3.20 3.33
CA ALA A 49 7.22 -4.60 2.94
C ALA A 49 8.22 -4.76 1.78
N LEU A 50 8.19 -3.85 0.81
CA LEU A 50 9.14 -3.86 -0.31
C LEU A 50 10.58 -3.64 0.16
N GLU A 51 10.81 -2.74 1.11
CA GLU A 51 12.13 -2.53 1.70
C GLU A 51 12.65 -3.81 2.35
N LEU A 52 11.80 -4.51 3.10
CA LEU A 52 12.17 -5.77 3.73
C LEU A 52 12.50 -6.84 2.68
N TYR A 53 11.72 -6.89 1.62
CA TYR A 53 11.95 -7.84 0.53
C TYR A 53 13.28 -7.57 -0.18
N GLU A 54 13.55 -6.33 -0.54
CA GLU A 54 14.81 -5.95 -1.18
C GLU A 54 16.02 -6.26 -0.29
N ALA A 55 15.86 -6.07 1.02
CA ALA A 55 16.91 -6.35 1.98
C ALA A 55 17.10 -7.86 2.25
N GLY A 56 16.29 -8.70 1.63
CA GLY A 56 16.38 -10.15 1.81
C GLY A 56 15.81 -10.65 3.14
N LYS A 57 15.03 -9.83 3.82
CA LYS A 57 14.50 -10.17 5.15
C LYS A 57 13.18 -10.94 5.11
N ILE A 58 12.44 -10.85 4.01
CA ILE A 58 11.18 -11.56 3.83
C ILE A 58 11.10 -12.20 2.45
N SER A 59 10.25 -13.22 2.33
CA SER A 59 9.98 -13.90 1.07
C SER A 59 8.93 -13.14 0.25
N MET A 60 8.74 -13.55 -1.01
CA MET A 60 7.67 -13.05 -1.86
C MET A 60 6.30 -13.31 -1.22
N GLY A 61 6.09 -14.48 -0.63
CA GLY A 61 4.84 -14.81 0.04
C GLY A 61 4.55 -13.90 1.21
N ARG A 62 5.57 -13.61 2.00
CA ARG A 62 5.43 -12.70 3.13
C ARG A 62 5.19 -11.26 2.67
N LEU A 63 5.85 -10.86 1.58
CA LEU A 63 5.63 -9.56 0.96
C LEU A 63 4.15 -9.39 0.56
N ALA A 64 3.60 -10.38 -0.13
CA ALA A 64 2.19 -10.37 -0.53
C ALA A 64 1.26 -10.28 0.68
N GLU A 65 1.54 -11.09 1.70
CA GLU A 65 0.76 -11.12 2.94
C GLU A 65 0.76 -9.77 3.66
N LEU A 66 1.94 -9.17 3.85
CA LEU A 66 2.07 -7.88 4.54
C LEU A 66 1.43 -6.74 3.75
N SER A 67 1.47 -6.82 2.43
CA SER A 67 0.92 -5.79 1.54
C SER A 67 -0.58 -5.95 1.30
N GLY A 68 -1.14 -7.10 1.63
CA GLY A 68 -2.54 -7.41 1.33
C GLY A 68 -2.80 -7.62 -0.15
N LEU A 69 -1.78 -7.96 -0.92
CA LEU A 69 -1.87 -8.20 -2.36
C LEU A 69 -1.79 -9.70 -2.66
N ASP A 70 -2.39 -10.12 -3.77
CA ASP A 70 -2.15 -11.47 -4.25
C ASP A 70 -0.79 -11.55 -4.97
N TYR A 71 -0.39 -12.74 -5.42
CA TYR A 71 0.90 -12.91 -6.08
C TYR A 71 1.01 -12.14 -7.38
N ARG A 72 -0.06 -12.08 -8.15
CA ARG A 72 -0.08 -11.36 -9.41
C ARG A 72 0.11 -9.86 -9.19
N GLU A 73 -0.65 -9.31 -8.25
CA GLU A 73 -0.55 -7.91 -7.88
C GLU A 73 0.84 -7.58 -7.33
N THR A 74 1.40 -8.47 -6.52
CA THR A 74 2.75 -8.32 -5.97
C THR A 74 3.79 -8.28 -7.08
N LEU A 75 3.68 -9.18 -8.04
CA LEU A 75 4.60 -9.22 -9.18
C LEU A 75 4.51 -7.94 -10.02
N LEU A 76 3.30 -7.44 -10.25
CA LEU A 76 3.10 -6.20 -10.98
C LEU A 76 3.73 -5.01 -10.27
N GLU A 77 3.61 -4.95 -8.95
CA GLU A 77 4.23 -3.89 -8.16
C GLU A 77 5.75 -3.95 -8.21
N LEU A 78 6.32 -5.15 -8.16
CA LEU A 78 7.78 -5.32 -8.30
C LEU A 78 8.26 -4.86 -9.67
N LYS A 79 7.56 -5.21 -10.72
CA LYS A 79 7.89 -4.77 -12.08
C LYS A 79 7.78 -3.26 -12.23
N ARG A 80 6.69 -2.68 -11.74
CA ARG A 80 6.46 -1.25 -11.81
C ARG A 80 7.56 -0.45 -11.10
N ARG A 81 8.06 -0.98 -9.99
CA ARG A 81 9.10 -0.35 -9.18
C ARG A 81 10.51 -0.78 -9.57
N ARG A 82 10.63 -1.63 -10.60
CA ARG A 82 11.92 -2.16 -11.10
C ARG A 82 12.70 -2.90 -10.04
N ILE A 83 12.02 -3.67 -9.23
CA ILE A 83 12.63 -4.52 -8.21
C ILE A 83 12.72 -5.94 -8.76
N SER A 84 13.92 -6.51 -8.70
CA SER A 84 14.16 -7.85 -9.19
C SER A 84 13.53 -8.91 -8.29
N VAL A 85 12.89 -9.91 -8.90
CA VAL A 85 12.39 -11.06 -8.19
C VAL A 85 13.60 -11.94 -7.82
N LYS A 86 13.65 -12.42 -6.58
CA LYS A 86 14.76 -13.22 -6.09
C LYS A 86 14.80 -14.59 -6.73
N TYR A 87 16.01 -15.13 -6.84
CA TYR A 87 16.23 -16.46 -7.39
C TYR A 87 15.42 -17.51 -6.60
N GLY A 88 14.73 -18.37 -7.35
CA GLY A 88 13.87 -19.41 -6.79
C GLY A 88 12.41 -18.98 -6.66
N GLU A 89 12.13 -17.70 -6.50
CA GLU A 89 10.76 -17.19 -6.37
C GLU A 89 10.10 -17.01 -7.74
N GLU A 90 10.86 -16.74 -8.77
CA GLU A 90 10.35 -16.65 -10.15
C GLU A 90 9.65 -17.94 -10.56
N ARG A 91 10.26 -19.08 -10.23
CA ARG A 91 9.70 -20.40 -10.52
C ARG A 91 8.35 -20.58 -9.85
N PHE A 92 8.25 -20.19 -8.60
CA PHE A 92 7.01 -20.24 -7.85
C PHE A 92 5.93 -19.36 -8.48
N LEU A 93 6.30 -18.16 -8.89
CA LEU A 93 5.38 -17.23 -9.54
C LEU A 93 4.90 -17.74 -10.89
N GLU A 94 5.77 -18.40 -11.65
CA GLU A 94 5.39 -19.02 -12.92
C GLU A 94 4.37 -20.14 -12.70
N GLU A 95 4.56 -20.96 -11.68
CA GLU A 95 3.63 -22.03 -11.33
C GLU A 95 2.27 -21.46 -10.93
N VAL A 96 2.26 -20.42 -10.11
CA VAL A 96 1.03 -19.72 -9.71
C VAL A 96 0.33 -19.15 -10.92
N ARG A 97 1.09 -18.54 -11.83
CA ARG A 97 0.56 -17.96 -13.06
C ARG A 97 -0.08 -19.01 -13.96
N ARG A 98 0.54 -20.17 -14.11
CA ARG A 98 0.00 -21.29 -14.88
C ARG A 98 -1.30 -21.80 -14.27
N THR A 99 -1.39 -21.82 -12.95
CA THR A 99 -2.56 -22.31 -12.23
C THR A 99 -3.73 -21.34 -12.34
N VAL A 100 -3.46 -20.05 -12.30
CA VAL A 100 -4.48 -18.99 -12.27
C VAL A 100 -4.81 -18.46 -13.66
N GLY A 101 -3.83 -18.51 -14.53
CA GLY A 101 -3.95 -17.94 -15.85
C GLY A 101 -4.37 -18.87 -16.90
#